data_3ec4e1b472b4ac2b059ff559eafc275d
#
_entry.id   3ec4e1b472b4ac2b059ff559eafc275d
#
_cell.length_a   1.000
_cell.length_b   1.000
_cell.length_c   1.000
_cell.angle_alpha   90.00
_cell.angle_beta   90.00
_cell.angle_gamma   90.00
#
_symmetry.space_group_name_H-M   'P 1'
#
loop_
_entity.id
_entity.type
_entity.pdbx_description
1 polymer ?
#
loop_
_entity_poly.entity_id
_entity_poly.type
_entity_poly.pdbx_seq_one_letter_code
_entity_poly.pdbx_strand_id
1 'polypeptide(L)' 'MEPLKAKVSITLDSDMIEKIKELAEKDDCSFSQYVNIVLRRHIEKSEGKTEASQ' A
#
# COMPACT_ATOMS: atom_id res chain seq x y z
N MET A 1 13.38 12.31 1.77
CA MET A 1 12.87 12.53 1.52
C MET A 1 11.84 12.27 1.04
N GLU A 2 11.27 12.51 1.18
CA GLU A 2 10.28 12.10 0.83
C GLU A 2 9.83 12.56 -0.37
N PRO A 3 9.52 11.89 -1.15
CA PRO A 3 9.16 12.33 -2.40
C PRO A 3 7.89 13.02 -2.37
N LEU A 4 7.57 13.70 -3.36
CA LEU A 4 6.36 14.34 -3.44
C LEU A 4 5.30 13.33 -3.59
N LYS A 5 4.22 13.48 -2.88
CA LYS A 5 3.14 12.59 -2.98
C LYS A 5 2.10 13.18 -3.89
N ALA A 6 1.62 12.42 -4.82
CA ALA A 6 0.60 12.89 -5.73
C ALA A 6 -0.72 12.28 -5.30
N LYS A 7 -1.79 13.02 -5.46
CA LYS A 7 -3.07 12.51 -5.12
C LYS A 7 -3.63 11.76 -6.29
N VAL A 8 -4.17 10.58 -6.07
CA VAL A 8 -4.81 9.82 -7.13
C VAL A 8 -6.10 9.27 -6.58
N SER A 9 -7.03 9.00 -7.45
CA SER A 9 -8.29 8.43 -7.05
C SER A 9 -8.43 7.08 -7.67
N ILE A 10 -8.84 6.10 -6.90
CA ILE A 10 -9.07 4.78 -7.45
C ILE A 10 -10.36 4.27 -6.88
N THR A 11 -10.95 3.31 -7.54
CA THR A 11 -12.20 2.73 -7.10
C THR A 11 -11.92 1.32 -6.60
N LEU A 12 -12.40 1.00 -5.43
CA LEU A 12 -12.20 -0.31 -4.87
C LEU A 12 -13.54 -0.88 -4.43
N ASP A 13 -13.63 -2.17 -4.35
CA ASP A 13 -14.84 -2.82 -3.89
C ASP A 13 -15.03 -2.49 -2.42
N SER A 14 -16.26 -2.37 -1.99
CA SER A 14 -16.54 -2.01 -0.63
C SER A 14 -15.98 -3.00 0.35
N ASP A 15 -16.09 -4.29 0.09
CA ASP A 15 -15.56 -5.26 1.01
C ASP A 15 -14.05 -5.21 1.05
N MET A 16 -13.40 -4.84 -0.04
CA MET A 16 -11.97 -4.69 -0.03
C MET A 16 -11.58 -3.51 0.84
N ILE A 17 -12.32 -2.44 0.75
CA ILE A 17 -12.04 -1.26 1.55
C ILE A 17 -12.14 -1.59 3.02
N GLU A 18 -13.18 -2.31 3.40
CA GLU A 18 -13.35 -2.65 4.80
C GLU A 18 -12.25 -3.56 5.28
N LYS A 19 -11.87 -4.51 4.46
CA LYS A 19 -10.82 -5.43 4.83
C LYS A 19 -9.50 -4.70 5.03
N ILE A 20 -9.18 -3.80 4.13
CA ILE A 20 -7.94 -3.06 4.21
C ILE A 20 -7.95 -2.16 5.44
N LYS A 21 -9.09 -1.59 5.77
CA LYS A 21 -9.18 -0.76 6.95
C LYS A 21 -8.89 -1.57 8.20
N GLU A 22 -9.40 -2.78 8.26
CA GLU A 22 -9.15 -3.63 9.40
C GLU A 22 -7.68 -3.97 9.51
N LEU A 23 -7.07 -4.30 8.40
CA LEU A 23 -5.67 -4.66 8.39
C LEU A 23 -4.79 -3.47 8.76
N ALA A 24 -5.18 -2.31 8.29
CA ALA A 24 -4.43 -1.10 8.61
C ALA A 24 -4.49 -0.81 10.10
N GLU A 25 -5.64 -1.02 10.70
CA GLU A 25 -5.79 -0.80 12.11
C GLU A 25 -4.93 -1.75 12.90
N LYS A 26 -4.84 -2.98 12.47
CA LYS A 26 -4.03 -3.94 13.16
C LYS A 26 -2.58 -3.55 13.13
N ASP A 27 -2.14 -2.91 12.05
CA ASP A 27 -0.77 -2.49 11.93
C ASP A 27 -0.57 -1.07 12.41
N ASP A 28 -1.60 -0.49 12.99
CA ASP A 28 -1.48 0.84 13.54
C ASP A 28 -1.14 1.86 12.49
N CYS A 29 -1.66 1.75 11.32
CA CYS A 29 -1.40 2.75 10.30
C CYS A 29 -2.69 3.15 9.64
N SER A 30 -2.66 4.22 8.89
CA SER A 30 -3.87 4.69 8.26
C SER A 30 -4.12 3.89 7.00
N PHE A 31 -5.33 4.02 6.48
CA PHE A 31 -5.71 3.32 5.27
C PHE A 31 -4.74 3.66 4.15
N SER A 32 -4.46 4.93 3.95
CA SER A 32 -3.57 5.36 2.89
C SER A 32 -2.18 4.80 3.04
N GLN A 33 -1.68 4.82 4.25
CA GLN A 33 -0.36 4.30 4.50
C GLN A 33 -0.29 2.83 4.22
N TYR A 34 -1.30 2.10 4.64
CA TYR A 34 -1.32 0.67 4.44
C TYR A 34 -1.33 0.34 2.95
N VAL A 35 -2.16 1.02 2.20
CA VAL A 35 -2.27 0.80 0.77
C VAL A 35 -0.93 1.10 0.10
N ASN A 36 -0.29 2.17 0.51
CA ASN A 36 0.99 2.56 -0.04
C ASN A 36 2.02 1.48 0.20
N ILE A 37 2.07 0.94 1.39
CA ILE A 37 3.04 -0.09 1.72
C ILE A 37 2.81 -1.33 0.88
N VAL A 38 1.57 -1.75 0.78
CA VAL A 38 1.24 -2.95 0.04
C VAL A 38 1.59 -2.79 -1.44
N LEU A 39 1.26 -1.66 -2.00
CA LEU A 39 1.54 -1.43 -3.40
C LEU A 39 3.04 -1.36 -3.66
N ARG A 40 3.76 -0.74 -2.76
CA ARG A 40 5.19 -0.63 -2.91
C ARG A 40 5.83 -2.01 -2.91
N ARG A 41 5.41 -2.88 -2.01
CA ARG A 41 5.95 -4.21 -1.94
C ARG A 41 5.63 -4.97 -3.21
N HIS A 42 4.43 -4.79 -3.72
CA HIS A 42 4.02 -5.48 -4.92
C HIS A 42 4.86 -5.05 -6.11
N ILE A 43 5.13 -3.77 -6.22
CA ILE A 43 5.92 -3.25 -7.31
C ILE A 43 7.34 -3.80 -7.25
N GLU A 44 7.91 -3.80 -6.07
CA GLU A 44 9.27 -4.30 -5.91
C GLU A 44 9.35 -5.75 -6.32
N LYS A 45 8.36 -6.54 -5.96
CA LYS A 45 8.36 -7.90 -6.31
C LYS A 45 8.19 -8.07 -7.79
N SER A 46 7.30 -7.30 -8.41
CA SER A 46 7.06 -7.40 -9.81
C SER A 46 8.25 -7.03 -10.64
N GLU A 47 9.01 -6.08 -10.16
CA GLU A 47 10.15 -5.65 -10.92
C GLU A 47 11.37 -6.52 -10.70
N GLY A 48 11.26 -7.44 -9.79
CA GLY A 48 12.34 -8.36 -9.58
C GLY A 48 13.53 -7.83 -8.86
N LYS A 49 13.45 -6.64 -8.32
CA LYS A 49 14.56 -6.12 -7.68
C LYS A 49 14.58 -6.48 -6.32
N THR A 50 13.71 -7.13 -5.90
CA THR A 50 13.69 -7.35 -4.58
C THR A 50 14.75 -8.02 -4.09
N GLU A 51 15.20 -8.74 -4.76
CA GLU A 51 16.10 -9.43 -4.22
C GLU A 51 16.85 -8.68 -3.55
N ALA A 52 17.00 -7.93 -3.91
CA ALA A 52 17.83 -7.20 -3.31
C ALA A 52 17.32 -6.89 -2.16
N SER A 53 16.96 -6.75 -1.96
CA SER A 53 16.60 -6.36 -0.93
C SER A 53 16.02 -6.76 -0.17
N GLN A 54 15.84 -7.10 -0.18
CA GLN A 54 15.41 -7.40 0.58
C GLN A 54 15.19 -7.63 0.96
#